data_97f58d4339b092084dd9eb8358940deb
#
_entry.id   97f58d4339b092084dd9eb8358940deb
#
_cell.length_a   1.000
_cell.length_b   1.000
_cell.length_c   1.000
_cell.angle_alpha   90.00
_cell.angle_beta   90.00
_cell.angle_gamma   90.00
#
_symmetry.space_group_name_H-M   'P 1'
#
loop_
_entity.id
_entity.type
_entity.pdbx_description
1 polymer ?
#
loop_
_entity_poly.entity_id
_entity_poly.type
_entity_poly.pdbx_seq_one_letter_code
_entity_poly.pdbx_strand_id
1 'polypeptide(L)'
;MVQEIARETGAKRDGTGKNLIVPRCPFCGKSGGKFGIYIGPETARREPFMAHCFSCGKSTRTLGQLLEAIGRIDLMVTPTADITAPLQFVLGVEPEEIDDMLTVTELPDFYKRTFSHPYLKERGFTYDDYDYFPVGVTNRLNPRFEDYVIFPIIDNGENVGFVGRHTWSKSDIDAHNRKVKYNGGFKILRYRNSVNNDFSKLLYNYDAIHEGETDTVILVEGIFDVIALTRKMELYDNPKVAVVATFGKKISDVQVYKLQCKRVQTVIVAVSYTHL
;
A
#
# COMPACT_ATOMS: atom_id res chain seq x y z
N MET A 1 6.95 -19.45 -10.07
CA MET A 1 6.82 -18.39 -11.09
C MET A 1 7.67 -18.63 -12.34
N VAL A 2 9.02 -18.55 -12.30
CA VAL A 2 9.89 -18.73 -13.50
C VAL A 2 9.65 -20.06 -14.21
N GLN A 3 9.53 -21.16 -13.48
CA GLN A 3 9.26 -22.48 -14.04
C GLN A 3 7.87 -22.59 -14.68
N GLU A 4 6.88 -21.94 -14.11
CA GLU A 4 5.51 -21.93 -14.63
C GLU A 4 5.39 -21.11 -15.91
N ILE A 5 6.01 -19.91 -15.94
CA ILE A 5 6.11 -19.10 -17.15
C ILE A 5 6.84 -19.91 -18.26
N ALA A 6 7.92 -20.59 -17.93
CA ALA A 6 8.68 -21.38 -18.89
C ALA A 6 7.84 -22.54 -19.44
N ARG A 7 7.11 -23.25 -18.58
CA ARG A 7 6.20 -24.34 -18.97
C ARG A 7 5.08 -23.85 -19.89
N GLU A 8 4.44 -22.75 -19.51
CA GLU A 8 3.29 -22.21 -20.23
C GLU A 8 3.65 -21.67 -21.62
N THR A 9 4.77 -20.97 -21.70
CA THR A 9 5.22 -20.33 -22.94
C THR A 9 6.12 -21.24 -23.80
N GLY A 10 6.52 -22.40 -23.29
CA GLY A 10 7.54 -23.25 -23.91
C GLY A 10 8.93 -22.60 -23.94
N ALA A 11 9.17 -21.59 -23.09
CA ALA A 11 10.43 -20.85 -23.09
C ALA A 11 11.60 -21.68 -22.55
N LYS A 12 12.78 -21.43 -23.11
CA LYS A 12 14.04 -22.02 -22.65
C LYS A 12 14.98 -20.94 -22.14
N ARG A 13 15.82 -21.29 -21.17
CA ARG A 13 16.87 -20.37 -20.71
C ARG A 13 17.89 -20.13 -21.83
N ASP A 14 18.34 -18.89 -21.94
CA ASP A 14 19.47 -18.56 -22.81
C ASP A 14 20.81 -19.09 -22.24
N GLY A 15 21.89 -18.95 -23.02
CA GLY A 15 23.22 -19.41 -22.62
C GLY A 15 23.78 -18.69 -21.37
N THR A 16 23.22 -17.55 -20.98
CA THR A 16 23.63 -16.81 -19.77
C THR A 16 22.84 -17.23 -18.52
N GLY A 17 21.73 -17.96 -18.70
CA GLY A 17 20.80 -18.33 -17.65
C GLY A 17 19.96 -17.17 -17.10
N LYS A 18 20.16 -15.94 -17.62
CA LYS A 18 19.50 -14.71 -17.12
C LYS A 18 18.24 -14.34 -17.89
N ASN A 19 17.96 -15.02 -19.01
CA ASN A 19 16.76 -14.76 -19.79
C ASN A 19 16.04 -16.06 -20.14
N LEU A 20 14.71 -15.99 -20.25
CA LEU A 20 13.88 -16.97 -20.91
C LEU A 20 13.60 -16.52 -22.33
N ILE A 21 13.83 -17.37 -23.29
CA ILE A 21 13.55 -17.15 -24.71
C ILE A 21 12.26 -17.87 -25.07
N VAL A 22 11.22 -17.11 -25.36
CA VAL A 22 9.90 -17.66 -25.73
C VAL A 22 9.88 -17.95 -27.22
N PRO A 23 9.49 -19.17 -27.64
CA PRO A 23 9.49 -19.56 -29.06
C PRO A 23 8.59 -18.70 -29.94
N ARG A 24 7.44 -18.25 -29.40
CA ARG A 24 6.44 -17.47 -30.11
C ARG A 24 6.05 -16.23 -29.30
N CYS A 25 6.16 -15.07 -29.91
CA CYS A 25 5.81 -13.81 -29.23
C CYS A 25 4.30 -13.71 -28.94
N PRO A 26 3.88 -13.42 -27.70
CA PRO A 26 2.46 -13.31 -27.35
C PRO A 26 1.78 -12.10 -28.00
N PHE A 27 2.53 -11.08 -28.42
CA PHE A 27 1.97 -9.88 -29.01
C PHE A 27 1.78 -9.95 -30.53
N CYS A 28 2.73 -10.51 -31.25
CA CYS A 28 2.72 -10.50 -32.72
C CYS A 28 2.67 -11.89 -33.35
N GLY A 29 2.68 -12.96 -32.54
CA GLY A 29 2.59 -14.32 -32.99
C GLY A 29 3.85 -14.84 -33.76
N LYS A 30 4.86 -14.00 -34.00
CA LYS A 30 6.06 -14.42 -34.73
C LYS A 30 6.85 -15.43 -33.93
N SER A 31 7.27 -16.53 -34.59
CA SER A 31 8.16 -17.54 -34.06
C SER A 31 9.63 -17.17 -34.28
N GLY A 32 10.54 -17.97 -33.71
CA GLY A 32 12.00 -17.80 -33.85
C GLY A 32 12.69 -17.16 -32.66
N GLY A 33 12.07 -17.22 -31.45
CA GLY A 33 12.76 -16.85 -30.20
C GLY A 33 13.11 -15.35 -30.11
N LYS A 34 12.30 -14.48 -30.68
CA LYS A 34 12.51 -13.02 -30.63
C LYS A 34 11.92 -12.34 -29.40
N PHE A 35 11.19 -13.05 -28.57
CA PHE A 35 10.64 -12.54 -27.32
C PHE A 35 11.44 -13.09 -26.14
N GLY A 36 12.13 -12.19 -25.44
CA GLY A 36 12.96 -12.53 -24.28
C GLY A 36 12.37 -11.96 -23.00
N ILE A 37 12.40 -12.75 -21.93
CA ILE A 37 11.97 -12.39 -20.57
C ILE A 37 13.21 -12.40 -19.67
N TYR A 38 13.51 -11.29 -19.02
CA TYR A 38 14.61 -11.23 -18.06
C TYR A 38 14.23 -11.91 -16.74
N ILE A 39 15.07 -12.84 -16.28
CA ILE A 39 14.89 -13.61 -15.03
C ILE A 39 16.11 -13.52 -14.09
N GLY A 40 17.04 -12.63 -14.40
CA GLY A 40 18.21 -12.36 -13.55
C GLY A 40 17.88 -11.50 -12.35
N PRO A 41 18.85 -11.22 -11.47
CA PRO A 41 18.68 -10.31 -10.34
C PRO A 41 18.39 -8.90 -10.81
N GLU A 42 17.73 -8.11 -9.95
CA GLU A 42 17.47 -6.70 -10.19
C GLU A 42 18.79 -5.92 -10.39
N THR A 43 18.77 -5.01 -11.34
CA THR A 43 19.89 -4.11 -11.66
C THR A 43 19.36 -2.69 -11.87
N ALA A 44 20.24 -1.68 -11.91
CA ALA A 44 19.85 -0.28 -12.14
C ALA A 44 19.04 -0.05 -13.45
N ARG A 45 19.04 -1.02 -14.38
CA ARG A 45 18.36 -0.89 -15.69
C ARG A 45 17.38 -2.02 -16.00
N ARG A 46 17.35 -3.09 -15.22
CA ARG A 46 16.50 -4.27 -15.47
C ARG A 46 15.95 -4.83 -14.17
N GLU A 47 14.65 -5.04 -14.16
CA GLU A 47 13.93 -5.75 -13.12
C GLU A 47 13.55 -7.15 -13.60
N PRO A 48 13.47 -8.16 -12.69
CA PRO A 48 12.98 -9.47 -13.05
C PRO A 48 11.62 -9.41 -13.72
N PHE A 49 11.40 -10.25 -14.72
CA PHE A 49 10.19 -10.36 -15.55
C PHE A 49 9.93 -9.22 -16.53
N MET A 50 10.86 -8.26 -16.67
CA MET A 50 10.84 -7.38 -17.85
C MET A 50 10.99 -8.22 -19.11
N ALA A 51 10.16 -7.94 -20.13
CA ALA A 51 10.23 -8.67 -21.39
C ALA A 51 10.19 -7.75 -22.60
N HIS A 52 10.81 -8.19 -23.70
CA HIS A 52 10.87 -7.44 -24.94
C HIS A 52 10.82 -8.37 -26.16
N CYS A 53 10.09 -7.91 -27.19
CA CYS A 53 10.08 -8.56 -28.50
C CYS A 53 10.94 -7.79 -29.50
N PHE A 54 12.03 -8.36 -29.94
CA PHE A 54 12.91 -7.77 -30.95
C PHE A 54 12.32 -7.74 -32.38
N SER A 55 11.13 -8.34 -32.58
CA SER A 55 10.45 -8.34 -33.86
C SER A 55 9.38 -7.24 -33.99
N CYS A 56 8.56 -7.02 -32.94
CA CYS A 56 7.49 -6.02 -32.97
C CYS A 56 7.72 -4.82 -32.05
N GLY A 57 8.83 -4.81 -31.28
CA GLY A 57 9.19 -3.72 -30.39
C GLY A 57 8.37 -3.63 -29.09
N LYS A 58 7.32 -4.45 -28.93
CA LYS A 58 6.51 -4.44 -27.69
C LYS A 58 7.29 -4.97 -26.51
N SER A 59 7.09 -4.35 -25.36
CA SER A 59 7.76 -4.66 -24.08
C SER A 59 6.76 -4.73 -22.95
N THR A 60 7.09 -5.51 -21.93
CA THR A 60 6.45 -5.46 -20.61
C THR A 60 7.50 -5.04 -19.58
N ARG A 61 7.10 -4.24 -18.60
CA ARG A 61 8.01 -3.75 -17.55
C ARG A 61 7.77 -4.44 -16.20
N THR A 62 6.61 -5.08 -16.05
CA THR A 62 6.20 -5.71 -14.78
C THR A 62 5.78 -7.15 -15.02
N LEU A 63 5.83 -7.96 -13.93
CA LEU A 63 5.32 -9.33 -13.95
C LEU A 63 3.84 -9.36 -14.37
N GLY A 64 3.01 -8.43 -13.89
CA GLY A 64 1.59 -8.38 -14.22
C GLY A 64 1.34 -8.19 -15.71
N GLN A 65 2.03 -7.23 -16.33
CA GLN A 65 1.92 -7.00 -17.78
C GLN A 65 2.40 -8.22 -18.59
N LEU A 66 3.42 -8.93 -18.09
CA LEU A 66 3.90 -10.16 -18.72
C LEU A 66 2.84 -11.26 -18.61
N LEU A 67 2.26 -11.48 -17.44
CA LEU A 67 1.27 -12.52 -17.21
C LEU A 67 -0.02 -12.25 -17.99
N GLU A 68 -0.44 -10.99 -18.09
CA GLU A 68 -1.53 -10.56 -18.95
C GLU A 68 -1.25 -10.89 -20.42
N ALA A 69 -0.05 -10.55 -20.90
CA ALA A 69 0.37 -10.81 -22.27
C ALA A 69 0.40 -12.29 -22.66
N ILE A 70 0.71 -13.17 -21.73
CA ILE A 70 0.71 -14.62 -21.92
C ILE A 70 -0.62 -15.29 -21.54
N GLY A 71 -1.66 -14.50 -21.14
CA GLY A 71 -2.98 -14.99 -20.77
C GLY A 71 -3.03 -15.76 -19.45
N ARG A 72 -2.06 -15.54 -18.54
CA ARG A 72 -1.90 -16.25 -17.27
C ARG A 72 -1.91 -15.33 -16.05
N ILE A 73 -2.86 -14.39 -16.04
CA ILE A 73 -3.07 -13.48 -14.91
C ILE A 73 -3.41 -14.22 -13.60
N ASP A 74 -3.94 -15.43 -13.73
CA ASP A 74 -4.18 -16.37 -12.62
C ASP A 74 -2.92 -16.71 -11.82
N LEU A 75 -1.74 -16.64 -12.44
CA LEU A 75 -0.46 -16.86 -11.76
C LEU A 75 -0.03 -15.67 -10.86
N MET A 76 -0.72 -14.55 -10.94
CA MET A 76 -0.53 -13.45 -9.97
C MET A 76 -1.20 -13.75 -8.62
N VAL A 77 -2.23 -14.56 -8.63
CA VAL A 77 -2.78 -15.13 -7.41
C VAL A 77 -1.83 -16.28 -7.05
N THR A 78 -0.80 -16.01 -6.26
CA THR A 78 -0.11 -17.08 -5.56
C THR A 78 -1.18 -17.85 -4.79
N PRO A 79 -1.38 -19.16 -5.05
CA PRO A 79 -2.09 -19.97 -4.07
C PRO A 79 -1.35 -19.69 -2.76
N THR A 80 -2.08 -19.30 -1.75
CA THR A 80 -1.59 -19.15 -0.39
C THR A 80 -0.56 -20.24 -0.13
N ALA A 81 0.73 -19.90 -0.13
CA ALA A 81 1.70 -20.73 0.52
C ALA A 81 1.09 -20.97 1.90
N ASP A 82 1.03 -22.23 2.28
CA ASP A 82 0.46 -22.66 3.55
C ASP A 82 1.14 -21.84 4.67
N ILE A 83 0.49 -20.75 5.10
CA ILE A 83 1.03 -19.81 6.11
C ILE A 83 0.88 -20.44 7.50
N THR A 84 0.68 -21.76 7.56
CA THR A 84 0.68 -22.53 8.80
C THR A 84 2.08 -22.87 9.32
N ALA A 85 3.15 -22.57 8.56
CA ALA A 85 4.49 -22.54 9.14
C ALA A 85 4.55 -21.33 10.09
N PRO A 86 4.80 -21.51 11.40
CA PRO A 86 4.86 -20.38 12.31
C PRO A 86 5.98 -19.44 11.83
N LEU A 87 5.60 -18.24 11.41
CA LEU A 87 6.50 -17.13 11.04
C LEU A 87 7.37 -16.65 12.22
N GLN A 88 7.34 -17.35 13.34
CA GLN A 88 8.12 -17.11 14.55
C GLN A 88 9.65 -17.03 14.32
N PHE A 89 10.13 -17.38 13.13
CA PHE A 89 11.58 -17.48 12.89
C PHE A 89 12.17 -16.32 12.06
N VAL A 90 11.39 -15.36 11.55
CA VAL A 90 11.90 -14.40 10.57
C VAL A 90 12.44 -13.11 11.18
N LEU A 91 12.00 -12.68 12.34
CA LEU A 91 12.32 -11.32 12.81
C LEU A 91 13.29 -11.22 14.00
N GLY A 92 13.42 -12.25 14.83
CA GLY A 92 14.30 -12.17 16.02
C GLY A 92 13.98 -11.01 16.98
N VAL A 93 12.77 -10.46 16.87
CA VAL A 93 12.31 -9.32 17.69
C VAL A 93 11.26 -9.87 18.66
N GLU A 94 11.54 -9.72 19.95
CA GLU A 94 10.60 -10.12 20.99
C GLU A 94 9.41 -9.13 21.04
N PRO A 95 8.19 -9.61 21.39
CA PRO A 95 6.97 -8.78 21.44
C PRO A 95 7.11 -7.50 22.26
N GLU A 96 7.83 -7.57 23.36
CA GLU A 96 8.05 -6.47 24.28
C GLU A 96 8.88 -5.33 23.68
N GLU A 97 9.79 -5.64 22.73
CA GLU A 97 10.63 -4.63 22.06
C GLU A 97 9.87 -3.75 21.06
N ILE A 98 8.69 -4.21 20.57
CA ILE A 98 7.91 -3.46 19.58
C ILE A 98 6.97 -2.46 20.24
N ASP A 99 6.35 -2.81 21.35
CA ASP A 99 5.48 -1.89 22.10
C ASP A 99 6.28 -0.72 22.69
N ASP A 100 7.50 -0.97 23.16
CA ASP A 100 8.44 0.07 23.61
C ASP A 100 8.98 0.97 22.46
N MET A 101 8.78 0.60 21.21
CA MET A 101 9.26 1.33 20.04
C MET A 101 8.28 2.42 19.53
N LEU A 102 7.05 2.46 20.01
CA LEU A 102 6.07 3.46 19.60
C LEU A 102 5.93 4.56 20.67
N THR A 103 6.15 5.79 20.23
CA THR A 103 5.99 6.97 21.08
C THR A 103 4.57 7.51 20.93
N VAL A 104 3.88 7.70 22.05
CA VAL A 104 2.61 8.44 22.07
C VAL A 104 2.81 9.82 21.45
N THR A 105 1.98 10.16 20.50
CA THR A 105 2.11 11.38 19.70
C THR A 105 0.93 12.30 19.98
N GLU A 106 1.20 13.54 20.34
CA GLU A 106 0.17 14.56 20.47
C GLU A 106 -0.39 14.94 19.11
N LEU A 107 -1.71 15.18 19.07
CA LEU A 107 -2.37 15.74 17.91
C LEU A 107 -1.98 17.22 17.75
N PRO A 108 -2.05 17.79 16.55
CA PRO A 108 -1.71 19.19 16.35
C PRO A 108 -2.53 20.12 17.26
N ASP A 109 -1.90 21.20 17.73
CA ASP A 109 -2.58 22.23 18.50
C ASP A 109 -3.90 22.65 17.84
N PHE A 110 -4.94 22.86 18.66
CA PHE A 110 -6.28 23.21 18.23
C PHE A 110 -6.99 22.16 17.38
N TYR A 111 -6.51 20.89 17.40
CA TYR A 111 -7.25 19.79 16.80
C TYR A 111 -8.63 19.65 17.44
N LYS A 112 -9.65 19.50 16.59
CA LYS A 112 -11.01 19.15 16.99
C LYS A 112 -11.55 18.07 16.07
N ARG A 113 -12.10 17.01 16.66
CA ARG A 113 -12.85 16.00 15.91
C ARG A 113 -14.00 16.68 15.15
N THR A 114 -14.20 16.28 13.91
CA THR A 114 -15.30 16.78 13.09
C THR A 114 -16.21 15.62 12.67
N PHE A 115 -17.51 15.93 12.53
CA PHE A 115 -18.54 15.02 12.03
C PHE A 115 -19.13 15.50 10.70
N SER A 116 -18.59 16.57 10.15
CA SER A 116 -18.95 17.09 8.84
C SER A 116 -17.84 17.98 8.31
N HIS A 117 -17.39 17.72 7.08
CA HIS A 117 -16.42 18.56 6.40
C HIS A 117 -16.65 18.53 4.87
N PRO A 118 -16.69 19.67 4.15
CA PRO A 118 -17.00 19.73 2.72
C PRO A 118 -16.12 18.78 1.88
N TYR A 119 -14.81 18.84 2.07
CA TYR A 119 -13.84 18.00 1.38
C TYR A 119 -14.10 16.50 1.58
N LEU A 120 -14.45 16.07 2.78
CA LEU A 120 -14.74 14.66 3.07
C LEU A 120 -16.09 14.24 2.50
N LYS A 121 -17.09 15.15 2.50
CA LYS A 121 -18.38 14.94 1.86
C LYS A 121 -18.23 14.70 0.35
N GLU A 122 -17.40 15.50 -0.33
CA GLU A 122 -17.07 15.27 -1.75
C GLU A 122 -16.39 13.92 -2.00
N ARG A 123 -15.71 13.36 -1.00
CA ARG A 123 -15.10 12.02 -1.04
C ARG A 123 -16.05 10.91 -0.61
N GLY A 124 -17.31 11.23 -0.42
CA GLY A 124 -18.35 10.27 -0.11
C GLY A 124 -18.37 9.81 1.35
N PHE A 125 -17.78 10.56 2.28
CA PHE A 125 -17.90 10.25 3.71
C PHE A 125 -19.36 10.30 4.15
N THR A 126 -19.77 9.26 4.86
CA THR A 126 -21.08 9.13 5.48
C THR A 126 -21.02 9.43 6.98
N TYR A 127 -22.17 9.46 7.64
CA TYR A 127 -22.22 9.61 9.09
C TYR A 127 -21.45 8.50 9.81
N ASP A 128 -21.61 7.26 9.35
CA ASP A 128 -20.94 6.08 9.94
C ASP A 128 -19.42 6.16 9.80
N ASP A 129 -18.90 6.72 8.69
CA ASP A 129 -17.47 6.97 8.54
C ASP A 129 -16.93 7.94 9.60
N TYR A 130 -17.67 9.02 9.90
CA TYR A 130 -17.27 9.98 10.93
C TYR A 130 -17.39 9.40 12.35
N ASP A 131 -18.33 8.51 12.57
CA ASP A 131 -18.52 7.88 13.87
C ASP A 131 -17.39 6.88 14.14
N TYR A 132 -17.09 6.05 13.17
CA TYR A 132 -16.09 4.99 13.29
C TYR A 132 -14.65 5.49 13.19
N PHE A 133 -14.33 6.32 12.19
CA PHE A 133 -12.96 6.81 12.00
C PHE A 133 -12.74 8.15 12.68
N PRO A 134 -11.78 8.26 13.62
CA PRO A 134 -11.41 9.55 14.18
C PRO A 134 -10.83 10.44 13.07
N VAL A 135 -11.50 11.54 12.79
CA VAL A 135 -11.04 12.56 11.86
C VAL A 135 -11.33 13.94 12.41
N GLY A 136 -10.45 14.88 12.20
CA GLY A 136 -10.64 16.23 12.69
C GLY A 136 -9.93 17.27 11.85
N VAL A 137 -10.04 18.51 12.32
CA VAL A 137 -9.43 19.69 11.70
C VAL A 137 -8.78 20.55 12.77
N THR A 138 -7.91 21.45 12.37
CA THR A 138 -7.43 22.54 13.21
C THR A 138 -8.15 23.85 12.82
N ASN A 139 -7.79 24.93 13.49
CA ASN A 139 -8.27 26.26 13.15
C ASN A 139 -7.14 27.18 12.66
N ARG A 140 -7.47 28.45 12.34
CA ARG A 140 -6.51 29.45 11.85
C ARG A 140 -5.37 29.78 12.82
N LEU A 141 -5.48 29.40 14.10
CA LEU A 141 -4.40 29.57 15.06
C LEU A 141 -3.27 28.53 14.87
N ASN A 142 -3.53 27.50 14.06
CA ASN A 142 -2.50 26.59 13.62
C ASN A 142 -2.30 26.67 12.09
N PRO A 143 -1.57 27.67 11.59
CA PRO A 143 -1.40 27.89 10.15
C PRO A 143 -0.69 26.74 9.44
N ARG A 144 -0.01 25.88 10.21
CA ARG A 144 0.66 24.69 9.67
C ARG A 144 -0.33 23.63 9.18
N PHE A 145 -1.53 23.58 9.79
CA PHE A 145 -2.56 22.57 9.50
C PHE A 145 -3.92 23.17 9.18
N GLU A 146 -4.01 24.48 8.90
CA GLU A 146 -5.27 25.22 8.70
C GLU A 146 -6.20 24.54 7.66
N ASP A 147 -5.67 24.14 6.52
CA ASP A 147 -6.43 23.52 5.43
C ASP A 147 -6.25 22.01 5.34
N TYR A 148 -5.97 21.36 6.47
CA TYR A 148 -5.80 19.91 6.51
C TYR A 148 -6.96 19.24 7.27
N VAL A 149 -7.42 18.10 6.73
CA VAL A 149 -8.14 17.11 7.51
C VAL A 149 -7.10 16.14 8.10
N ILE A 150 -7.25 15.82 9.38
CA ILE A 150 -6.26 15.08 10.17
C ILE A 150 -6.88 13.78 10.62
N PHE A 151 -6.19 12.70 10.31
CA PHE A 151 -6.54 11.34 10.68
C PHE A 151 -5.57 10.85 11.74
N PRO A 152 -5.97 10.74 13.01
CA PRO A 152 -5.19 10.09 14.05
C PRO A 152 -4.88 8.63 13.68
N ILE A 153 -3.75 8.14 14.13
CA ILE A 153 -3.36 6.74 14.02
C ILE A 153 -3.37 6.18 15.42
N ILE A 154 -4.33 5.30 15.68
CA ILE A 154 -4.52 4.68 16.99
C ILE A 154 -3.94 3.27 16.96
N ASP A 155 -3.22 2.93 18.02
CA ASP A 155 -2.57 1.65 18.22
C ASP A 155 -2.68 1.25 19.69
N ASN A 156 -3.41 0.17 19.96
CA ASN A 156 -3.77 -0.27 21.32
C ASN A 156 -4.37 0.86 22.18
N GLY A 157 -5.25 1.66 21.59
CA GLY A 157 -5.96 2.77 22.25
C GLY A 157 -5.17 4.08 22.35
N GLU A 158 -3.89 4.08 22.05
CA GLU A 158 -3.03 5.27 22.13
C GLU A 158 -2.84 5.92 20.76
N ASN A 159 -2.78 7.26 20.73
CA ASN A 159 -2.45 7.96 19.50
C ASN A 159 -0.95 7.92 19.26
N VAL A 160 -0.51 7.18 18.24
CA VAL A 160 0.90 7.00 17.88
C VAL A 160 1.33 7.84 16.68
N GLY A 161 0.40 8.58 16.09
CA GLY A 161 0.70 9.44 14.95
C GLY A 161 -0.55 10.05 14.34
N PHE A 162 -0.35 10.80 13.28
CA PHE A 162 -1.46 11.30 12.46
C PHE A 162 -1.02 11.55 11.03
N VAL A 163 -1.98 11.50 10.13
CA VAL A 163 -1.83 11.94 8.75
C VAL A 163 -2.70 13.15 8.50
N GLY A 164 -2.09 14.26 8.12
CA GLY A 164 -2.78 15.44 7.62
C GLY A 164 -2.91 15.37 6.10
N ARG A 165 -4.12 15.49 5.56
CA ARG A 165 -4.40 15.56 4.13
C ARG A 165 -4.92 16.96 3.78
N HIS A 166 -4.16 17.68 2.95
CA HIS A 166 -4.57 19.01 2.50
C HIS A 166 -5.85 18.94 1.67
N THR A 167 -6.78 19.87 1.89
CA THR A 167 -8.09 19.85 1.25
C THR A 167 -8.07 20.26 -0.22
N TRP A 168 -7.04 21.00 -0.65
CA TRP A 168 -6.90 21.45 -2.03
C TRP A 168 -6.63 20.29 -3.00
N SER A 169 -7.00 20.50 -4.26
CA SER A 169 -6.66 19.57 -5.33
C SER A 169 -5.14 19.53 -5.57
N LYS A 170 -4.67 18.47 -6.23
CA LYS A 170 -3.26 18.37 -6.62
C LYS A 170 -2.84 19.53 -7.53
N SER A 171 -3.72 19.93 -8.48
CA SER A 171 -3.47 21.03 -9.41
C SER A 171 -3.28 22.37 -8.70
N ASP A 172 -4.11 22.65 -7.68
CA ASP A 172 -4.04 23.90 -6.91
C ASP A 172 -2.78 23.94 -6.06
N ILE A 173 -2.44 22.85 -5.39
CA ILE A 173 -1.18 22.73 -4.63
C ILE A 173 0.02 22.94 -5.56
N ASP A 174 0.04 22.30 -6.73
CA ASP A 174 1.14 22.43 -7.68
C ASP A 174 1.23 23.87 -8.25
N ALA A 175 0.08 24.53 -8.50
CA ALA A 175 0.01 25.90 -8.92
C ALA A 175 0.52 26.88 -7.85
N HIS A 176 0.12 26.68 -6.60
CA HIS A 176 0.62 27.44 -5.44
C HIS A 176 2.15 27.27 -5.30
N ASN A 177 2.62 26.03 -5.29
CA ASN A 177 4.02 25.73 -5.07
C ASN A 177 4.93 26.26 -6.22
N ARG A 178 4.40 26.35 -7.44
CA ARG A 178 5.11 27.05 -8.53
C ARG A 178 5.27 28.53 -8.24
N LYS A 179 4.21 29.20 -7.79
CA LYS A 179 4.27 30.64 -7.41
C LYS A 179 5.25 30.88 -6.28
N VAL A 180 5.21 30.04 -5.22
CA VAL A 180 6.14 30.11 -4.08
C VAL A 180 7.60 30.02 -4.52
N LYS A 181 7.91 29.23 -5.53
CA LYS A 181 9.27 29.09 -6.07
C LYS A 181 9.84 30.43 -6.61
N TYR A 182 8.97 31.30 -7.13
CA TYR A 182 9.39 32.58 -7.73
C TYR A 182 9.22 33.75 -6.78
N ASN A 183 8.17 33.73 -5.95
CA ASN A 183 7.77 34.87 -5.11
C ASN A 183 8.15 34.70 -3.62
N GLY A 184 8.74 33.57 -3.27
CA GLY A 184 8.96 33.20 -1.86
C GLY A 184 7.68 32.72 -1.17
N GLY A 185 7.80 32.23 0.05
CA GLY A 185 6.69 31.70 0.87
C GLY A 185 6.87 30.23 1.22
N PHE A 186 5.85 29.63 1.81
CA PHE A 186 5.88 28.24 2.27
C PHE A 186 5.20 27.32 1.27
N LYS A 187 5.88 26.21 0.94
CA LYS A 187 5.29 25.14 0.13
C LYS A 187 4.21 24.40 0.90
N ILE A 188 3.12 24.12 0.21
CA ILE A 188 2.05 23.26 0.69
C ILE A 188 2.39 21.82 0.31
N LEU A 189 2.31 20.92 1.29
CA LEU A 189 2.43 19.48 1.10
C LEU A 189 1.04 18.86 0.98
N ARG A 190 0.85 17.97 0.03
CA ARG A 190 -0.41 17.23 -0.13
C ARG A 190 -0.74 16.38 1.10
N TYR A 191 0.29 15.80 1.70
CA TYR A 191 0.24 15.07 2.95
C TYR A 191 1.26 15.66 3.92
N ARG A 192 0.89 15.74 5.17
CA ARG A 192 1.75 16.18 6.27
C ARG A 192 1.52 15.27 7.47
N ASN A 193 2.49 14.43 7.73
CA ASN A 193 2.43 13.41 8.76
C ASN A 193 3.10 13.89 10.06
N SER A 194 2.76 13.25 11.18
CA SER A 194 3.57 13.34 12.40
C SER A 194 4.99 12.80 12.16
N VAL A 195 5.92 13.18 13.01
CA VAL A 195 7.34 12.84 12.85
C VAL A 195 7.90 11.99 14.00
N ASN A 196 7.08 11.70 15.01
CA ASN A 196 7.53 11.05 16.23
C ASN A 196 7.80 9.56 16.05
N ASN A 197 7.04 8.91 15.15
CA ASN A 197 7.19 7.50 14.84
C ASN A 197 7.47 7.28 13.36
N ASP A 198 8.21 6.21 13.06
CA ASP A 198 8.42 5.75 11.70
C ASP A 198 7.13 5.11 11.15
N PHE A 199 6.61 5.65 10.06
CA PHE A 199 5.38 5.17 9.42
C PHE A 199 5.49 3.73 8.91
N SER A 200 6.68 3.23 8.68
CA SER A 200 6.89 1.81 8.36
C SER A 200 6.54 0.85 9.51
N LYS A 201 6.39 1.36 10.73
CA LYS A 201 5.98 0.58 11.92
C LYS A 201 4.50 0.71 12.25
N LEU A 202 3.80 1.62 11.59
CA LEU A 202 2.40 1.96 11.88
C LEU A 202 1.45 1.26 10.91
N LEU A 203 0.28 0.92 11.41
CA LEU A 203 -0.87 0.49 10.62
C LEU A 203 -2.05 1.41 10.92
N TYR A 204 -2.68 1.99 9.88
CA TYR A 204 -3.91 2.75 10.09
C TYR A 204 -5.07 1.78 10.32
N ASN A 205 -5.92 2.10 11.28
CA ASN A 205 -7.04 1.26 11.73
C ASN A 205 -6.62 -0.06 12.37
N TYR A 206 -5.47 -0.08 13.04
CA TYR A 206 -4.92 -1.29 13.68
C TYR A 206 -5.84 -1.85 14.77
N ASP A 207 -6.50 -0.98 15.53
CA ASP A 207 -7.40 -1.39 16.63
C ASP A 207 -8.69 -2.06 16.16
N ALA A 208 -9.00 -2.01 14.86
CA ALA A 208 -10.06 -2.82 14.25
C ALA A 208 -9.72 -4.33 14.23
N ILE A 209 -8.45 -4.70 14.47
CA ILE A 209 -8.02 -6.08 14.55
C ILE A 209 -8.17 -6.55 16.01
N HIS A 210 -9.21 -7.33 16.28
CA HIS A 210 -9.43 -7.93 17.59
C HIS A 210 -8.61 -9.22 17.72
N GLU A 211 -7.71 -9.27 18.72
CA GLU A 211 -6.82 -10.41 18.92
C GLU A 211 -7.59 -11.71 19.10
N GLY A 212 -7.27 -12.72 18.28
CA GLY A 212 -7.90 -14.03 18.28
C GLY A 212 -9.34 -14.08 17.75
N GLU A 213 -9.93 -12.94 17.37
CA GLU A 213 -11.26 -12.87 16.77
C GLU A 213 -11.20 -12.52 15.28
N THR A 214 -10.35 -11.55 14.91
CA THR A 214 -10.16 -11.15 13.50
C THR A 214 -9.22 -12.12 12.81
N ASP A 215 -9.77 -12.96 11.96
CA ASP A 215 -9.02 -13.95 11.20
C ASP A 215 -8.53 -13.42 9.85
N THR A 216 -9.20 -12.44 9.26
CA THR A 216 -8.84 -11.91 7.93
C THR A 216 -8.56 -10.42 7.99
N VAL A 217 -7.41 -10.00 7.44
CA VAL A 217 -7.06 -8.59 7.29
C VAL A 217 -6.84 -8.25 5.83
N ILE A 218 -7.48 -7.16 5.37
CA ILE A 218 -7.28 -6.59 4.04
C ILE A 218 -6.29 -5.43 4.18
N LEU A 219 -5.11 -5.57 3.57
CA LEU A 219 -4.07 -4.54 3.53
C LEU A 219 -4.25 -3.65 2.31
N VAL A 220 -4.26 -2.33 2.54
CA VAL A 220 -4.30 -1.31 1.49
C VAL A 220 -3.16 -0.29 1.67
N GLU A 221 -2.94 0.56 0.67
CA GLU A 221 -1.86 1.56 0.72
C GLU A 221 -2.22 2.78 1.58
N GLY A 222 -3.48 3.20 1.59
CA GLY A 222 -3.87 4.50 2.13
C GLY A 222 -5.15 4.53 2.95
N ILE A 223 -5.27 5.58 3.76
CA ILE A 223 -6.41 5.81 4.68
C ILE A 223 -7.75 5.82 3.96
N PHE A 224 -7.83 6.49 2.80
CA PHE A 224 -9.09 6.58 2.05
C PHE A 224 -9.54 5.25 1.47
N ASP A 225 -8.58 4.35 1.18
CA ASP A 225 -8.89 3.00 0.72
C ASP A 225 -9.44 2.15 1.88
N VAL A 226 -8.89 2.30 3.09
CA VAL A 226 -9.46 1.69 4.31
C VAL A 226 -10.90 2.11 4.48
N ILE A 227 -11.18 3.41 4.48
CA ILE A 227 -12.52 3.95 4.72
C ILE A 227 -13.50 3.49 3.64
N ALA A 228 -13.07 3.55 2.37
CA ALA A 228 -13.92 3.14 1.25
C ALA A 228 -14.27 1.65 1.28
N LEU A 229 -13.31 0.78 1.61
CA LEU A 229 -13.55 -0.66 1.69
C LEU A 229 -14.37 -1.02 2.92
N THR A 230 -14.05 -0.46 4.09
CA THR A 230 -14.83 -0.67 5.32
C THR A 230 -16.30 -0.34 5.07
N ARG A 231 -16.60 0.81 4.47
CA ARG A 231 -17.95 1.21 4.11
C ARG A 231 -18.59 0.27 3.10
N LYS A 232 -17.90 -0.01 1.97
CA LYS A 232 -18.47 -0.84 0.89
C LYS A 232 -18.77 -2.26 1.30
N MET A 233 -18.00 -2.79 2.23
CA MET A 233 -18.13 -4.16 2.74
C MET A 233 -18.88 -4.22 4.08
N GLU A 234 -19.34 -3.05 4.58
CA GLU A 234 -20.08 -2.94 5.86
C GLU A 234 -19.31 -3.55 7.04
N LEU A 235 -18.02 -3.21 7.17
CA LEU A 235 -17.10 -3.82 8.14
C LEU A 235 -16.91 -3.00 9.43
N TYR A 236 -17.72 -1.98 9.70
CA TYR A 236 -17.53 -1.10 10.86
C TYR A 236 -17.46 -1.84 12.20
N ASP A 237 -18.33 -2.84 12.37
CA ASP A 237 -18.39 -3.64 13.61
C ASP A 237 -18.12 -5.14 13.32
N ASN A 238 -17.39 -5.45 12.26
CA ASN A 238 -17.13 -6.83 11.89
C ASN A 238 -15.90 -7.37 12.65
N PRO A 239 -16.08 -8.32 13.61
CA PRO A 239 -14.97 -8.82 14.40
C PRO A 239 -14.05 -9.76 13.60
N LYS A 240 -14.50 -10.28 12.43
CA LYS A 240 -13.80 -11.31 11.66
C LYS A 240 -12.90 -10.76 10.58
N VAL A 241 -13.25 -9.57 10.03
CA VAL A 241 -12.54 -8.96 8.91
C VAL A 241 -12.24 -7.51 9.22
N ALA A 242 -10.97 -7.12 9.13
CA ALA A 242 -10.53 -5.73 9.28
C ALA A 242 -9.84 -5.24 8.01
N VAL A 243 -9.95 -3.94 7.73
CA VAL A 243 -9.18 -3.27 6.67
C VAL A 243 -8.19 -2.32 7.31
N VAL A 244 -6.91 -2.42 6.95
CA VAL A 244 -5.84 -1.57 7.50
C VAL A 244 -4.94 -1.03 6.40
N ALA A 245 -4.30 0.13 6.62
CA ALA A 245 -3.34 0.67 5.67
C ALA A 245 -1.90 0.63 6.18
N THR A 246 -0.97 0.32 5.26
CA THR A 246 0.47 0.23 5.51
C THR A 246 1.22 1.55 5.27
N PHE A 247 0.53 2.60 4.79
CA PHE A 247 1.10 3.89 4.38
C PHE A 247 2.14 3.83 3.25
N GLY A 248 2.22 2.71 2.56
CA GLY A 248 3.14 2.51 1.45
C GLY A 248 2.85 1.24 0.68
N LYS A 249 3.63 1.01 -0.39
CA LYS A 249 3.46 -0.14 -1.28
C LYS A 249 4.01 -1.45 -0.72
N LYS A 250 4.87 -1.36 0.29
CA LYS A 250 5.51 -2.52 0.92
C LYS A 250 5.05 -2.62 2.35
N ILE A 251 4.75 -3.83 2.76
CA ILE A 251 4.59 -4.14 4.18
C ILE A 251 5.98 -4.34 4.79
N SER A 252 6.21 -3.76 5.96
CA SER A 252 7.46 -3.96 6.72
C SER A 252 7.37 -5.20 7.60
N ASP A 253 8.54 -5.68 8.04
CA ASP A 253 8.62 -6.81 8.97
C ASP A 253 7.89 -6.50 10.30
N VAL A 254 8.00 -5.26 10.78
CA VAL A 254 7.28 -4.82 12.00
C VAL A 254 5.77 -4.85 11.81
N GLN A 255 5.27 -4.40 10.66
CA GLN A 255 3.83 -4.47 10.37
C GLN A 255 3.34 -5.92 10.26
N VAL A 256 4.14 -6.81 9.65
CA VAL A 256 3.84 -8.26 9.62
C VAL A 256 3.78 -8.83 11.03
N TYR A 257 4.79 -8.52 11.85
CA TYR A 257 4.83 -8.97 13.24
C TYR A 257 3.60 -8.49 14.04
N LYS A 258 3.17 -7.24 13.89
CA LYS A 258 1.96 -6.72 14.53
C LYS A 258 0.70 -7.51 14.17
N LEU A 259 0.55 -7.91 12.90
CA LEU A 259 -0.55 -8.77 12.47
C LEU A 259 -0.49 -10.16 13.11
N GLN A 260 0.71 -10.70 13.29
CA GLN A 260 0.92 -11.98 13.97
C GLN A 260 0.57 -11.92 15.46
N CYS A 261 0.95 -10.84 16.17
CA CYS A 261 0.58 -10.62 17.55
C CYS A 261 -0.96 -10.64 17.75
N LYS A 262 -1.70 -10.11 16.77
CA LYS A 262 -3.18 -10.18 16.75
C LYS A 262 -3.73 -11.54 16.30
N ARG A 263 -2.87 -12.52 15.97
CA ARG A 263 -3.24 -13.88 15.52
C ARG A 263 -4.05 -13.90 14.22
N VAL A 264 -3.79 -12.95 13.33
CA VAL A 264 -4.39 -12.90 12.00
C VAL A 264 -3.97 -14.14 11.19
N GLN A 265 -4.94 -14.82 10.58
CA GLN A 265 -4.71 -16.06 9.83
C GLN A 265 -4.58 -15.79 8.32
N THR A 266 -5.33 -14.83 7.80
CA THR A 266 -5.40 -14.53 6.37
C THR A 266 -5.10 -13.05 6.13
N VAL A 267 -4.17 -12.77 5.23
CA VAL A 267 -3.86 -11.41 4.79
C VAL A 267 -4.14 -11.28 3.30
N ILE A 268 -5.06 -10.39 2.94
CA ILE A 268 -5.39 -10.06 1.55
C ILE A 268 -4.72 -8.72 1.22
N VAL A 269 -3.79 -8.72 0.27
CA VAL A 269 -3.10 -7.49 -0.15
C VAL A 269 -3.84 -6.87 -1.33
N ALA A 270 -4.53 -5.75 -1.10
CA ALA A 270 -5.25 -4.99 -2.10
C ALA A 270 -4.47 -3.71 -2.44
N VAL A 271 -3.57 -3.79 -3.42
CA VAL A 271 -2.76 -2.66 -3.90
C VAL A 271 -3.28 -2.13 -5.24
N SER A 272 -3.11 -0.82 -5.47
CA SER A 272 -3.51 -0.21 -6.73
C SER A 272 -2.62 -0.68 -7.88
N TYR A 273 -3.22 -1.26 -8.92
CA TYR A 273 -2.55 -1.80 -10.12
C TYR A 273 -1.86 -0.73 -10.98
N THR A 274 -2.09 0.56 -10.73
CA THR A 274 -1.58 1.64 -11.57
C THR A 274 -0.07 1.88 -11.45
N HIS A 275 0.64 1.12 -10.60
CA HIS A 275 2.06 1.36 -10.31
C HIS A 275 2.91 0.11 -10.07
N LEU A 276 2.41 -1.08 -10.48
CA LEU A 276 3.24 -2.30 -10.52
C LEU A 276 3.92 -2.44 -11.88
#